data_5a0505df2f5ccf93d560f6a622687df4
#
_entry.id   5a0505df2f5ccf93d560f6a622687df4
#
_cell.length_a   1.000
_cell.length_b   1.000
_cell.length_c   1.000
_cell.angle_alpha   90.00
_cell.angle_beta   90.00
_cell.angle_gamma   90.00
#
_symmetry.space_group_name_H-M   'P 1'
#
loop_
_entity.id
_entity.type
_entity.pdbx_description
1 polymer ?
#
loop_
_entity_poly.entity_id
_entity_poly.type
_entity_poly.pdbx_seq_one_letter_code
_entity_poly.pdbx_strand_id
1 'polypeptide(L)'
;MNVAPKLGLVSWWLFGSLSGGCSSAPARDLQVQTSFRLEPGQERYGCYRMNVDQDAFITKIETSAAPGVHHQVLGVTDQSEPEGASECASPVLSASESWLFVGNSSPLALAMPTDVAYRIPAGRQLVLQMHLFNPGDSPLESTVTIDLTGIAEDKVGALAQVVEAGSVQIDLPPGEATTIHGKCTLARDVSVFGLLPHMHSLGTTFQAWVENGTETTMLYNAGFFGETQQFARFAPVAMPKGAPLNVACDYVNSSSARVGYGPSARDEMCFAVAYYYPAIDGQGPFCLK
;
A
#
# COMPACT_ATOMS: atom_id res chain seq x y z
N MET A 1 53.51 -63.76 -39.62
CA MET A 1 52.30 -62.92 -39.76
C MET A 1 51.71 -62.75 -38.36
N ASN A 2 52.04 -61.62 -37.78
CA ASN A 2 51.58 -61.26 -36.41
C ASN A 2 50.40 -60.33 -36.53
N VAL A 3 49.27 -60.76 -35.95
CA VAL A 3 48.06 -59.97 -35.81
C VAL A 3 47.96 -59.50 -34.38
N ALA A 4 48.05 -58.17 -34.16
CA ALA A 4 47.89 -57.52 -32.86
C ALA A 4 46.40 -57.26 -32.57
N PRO A 5 45.91 -57.38 -31.34
CA PRO A 5 44.53 -57.06 -30.97
C PRO A 5 44.36 -55.54 -30.71
N LYS A 6 43.27 -54.98 -31.22
CA LYS A 6 42.81 -53.62 -30.99
C LYS A 6 42.15 -53.54 -29.60
N LEU A 7 42.71 -52.69 -28.70
CA LEU A 7 42.04 -52.29 -27.46
C LEU A 7 40.96 -51.24 -27.79
N GLY A 8 39.70 -51.54 -27.48
CA GLY A 8 38.63 -50.59 -27.51
C GLY A 8 38.59 -49.75 -26.24
N LEU A 9 38.67 -48.44 -26.37
CA LEU A 9 38.47 -47.46 -25.30
C LEU A 9 36.98 -47.35 -25.05
N VAL A 10 36.53 -47.78 -23.86
CA VAL A 10 35.18 -47.54 -23.38
C VAL A 10 35.16 -46.16 -22.69
N SER A 11 34.56 -45.14 -23.34
CA SER A 11 34.32 -43.83 -22.77
C SER A 11 33.13 -43.92 -21.81
N TRP A 12 33.36 -43.74 -20.52
CA TRP A 12 32.34 -43.58 -19.52
C TRP A 12 31.90 -42.14 -19.51
N TRP A 13 30.68 -41.85 -20.02
CA TRP A 13 30.04 -40.58 -19.85
C TRP A 13 29.44 -40.50 -18.45
N LEU A 14 30.06 -39.74 -17.55
CA LEU A 14 29.47 -39.34 -16.27
C LEU A 14 28.34 -38.33 -16.55
N PHE A 15 27.11 -38.79 -16.53
CA PHE A 15 25.95 -37.89 -16.42
C PHE A 15 25.94 -37.28 -15.01
N GLY A 16 26.53 -36.10 -14.88
CA GLY A 16 26.34 -35.25 -13.71
C GLY A 16 24.89 -34.77 -13.69
N SER A 17 24.07 -35.36 -12.79
CA SER A 17 22.74 -34.85 -12.47
C SER A 17 22.92 -33.47 -11.83
N LEU A 18 22.71 -32.42 -12.60
CA LEU A 18 22.48 -31.06 -12.06
C LEU A 18 21.12 -31.09 -11.37
N SER A 19 21.09 -31.44 -10.10
CA SER A 19 19.98 -31.14 -9.22
C SER A 19 19.93 -29.62 -9.02
N GLY A 20 19.23 -28.93 -9.91
CA GLY A 20 18.84 -27.53 -9.72
C GLY A 20 17.88 -27.49 -8.52
N GLY A 21 18.41 -27.39 -7.31
CA GLY A 21 17.62 -27.03 -6.14
C GLY A 21 17.05 -25.65 -6.40
N CYS A 22 15.74 -25.51 -6.40
CA CYS A 22 15.11 -24.20 -6.30
C CYS A 22 15.57 -23.59 -4.96
N SER A 23 16.57 -22.70 -5.04
CA SER A 23 16.97 -21.91 -3.88
C SER A 23 15.91 -20.85 -3.66
N SER A 24 15.29 -20.85 -2.47
CA SER A 24 14.38 -19.77 -2.06
C SER A 24 15.13 -18.42 -2.03
N ALA A 25 14.43 -17.34 -2.36
CA ALA A 25 15.00 -15.99 -2.30
C ALA A 25 15.43 -15.67 -0.84
N PRO A 26 16.65 -15.13 -0.63
CA PRO A 26 17.11 -14.74 0.70
C PRO A 26 16.35 -13.52 1.23
N ALA A 27 16.46 -13.26 2.54
CA ALA A 27 15.94 -12.04 3.12
C ALA A 27 16.61 -10.82 2.48
N ARG A 28 15.79 -9.80 2.14
CA ARG A 28 16.26 -8.58 1.49
C ARG A 28 15.55 -7.36 2.02
N ASP A 29 16.29 -6.44 2.61
CA ASP A 29 15.80 -5.12 2.97
C ASP A 29 15.92 -4.19 1.76
N LEU A 30 14.97 -3.25 1.67
CA LEU A 30 14.99 -2.19 0.66
C LEU A 30 14.79 -0.83 1.36
N GLN A 31 15.30 0.24 0.74
CA GLN A 31 15.07 1.60 1.20
C GLN A 31 14.68 2.47 0.01
N VAL A 32 13.58 3.20 0.15
CA VAL A 32 13.16 4.26 -0.76
C VAL A 32 13.49 5.59 -0.11
N GLN A 33 14.33 6.42 -0.75
CA GLN A 33 14.69 7.73 -0.24
C GLN A 33 14.69 8.78 -1.35
N THR A 34 14.04 9.91 -1.10
CA THR A 34 14.02 11.05 -2.02
C THR A 34 13.88 12.37 -1.26
N SER A 35 14.49 13.42 -1.79
CA SER A 35 14.39 14.78 -1.22
C SER A 35 13.60 15.69 -2.16
N PHE A 36 12.94 16.68 -1.58
CA PHE A 36 12.18 17.67 -2.34
C PHE A 36 12.31 19.05 -1.69
N ARG A 37 12.02 20.08 -2.50
CA ARG A 37 11.90 21.47 -2.09
C ARG A 37 10.54 22.00 -2.54
N LEU A 38 9.89 22.75 -1.67
CA LEU A 38 8.63 23.44 -1.94
C LEU A 38 8.79 24.94 -1.65
N GLU A 39 8.33 25.76 -2.55
CA GLU A 39 8.21 27.19 -2.30
C GLU A 39 6.97 27.48 -1.42
N PRO A 40 6.89 28.67 -0.79
CA PRO A 40 5.73 29.09 0.00
C PRO A 40 4.41 28.91 -0.76
N GLY A 41 3.42 28.26 -0.14
CA GLY A 41 2.11 27.99 -0.72
C GLY A 41 2.09 26.98 -1.88
N GLN A 42 3.23 26.36 -2.20
CA GLN A 42 3.31 25.39 -3.30
C GLN A 42 2.64 24.07 -2.91
N GLU A 43 1.79 23.58 -3.81
CA GLU A 43 1.17 22.27 -3.78
C GLU A 43 1.50 21.53 -5.08
N ARG A 44 1.95 20.25 -4.99
CA ARG A 44 2.24 19.43 -6.16
C ARG A 44 2.27 17.93 -5.84
N TYR A 45 2.24 17.11 -6.87
CA TYR A 45 2.44 15.66 -6.77
C TYR A 45 3.82 15.28 -7.29
N GLY A 46 4.63 14.69 -6.42
CA GLY A 46 5.95 14.17 -6.75
C GLY A 46 5.96 12.65 -6.76
N CYS A 47 6.66 12.06 -7.72
CA CYS A 47 6.88 10.62 -7.81
C CYS A 47 8.37 10.29 -7.69
N TYR A 48 8.68 9.14 -7.10
CA TYR A 48 10.01 8.55 -7.11
C TYR A 48 9.92 7.07 -7.49
N ARG A 49 10.80 6.63 -8.39
CA ARG A 49 10.82 5.24 -8.88
C ARG A 49 12.14 4.57 -8.60
N MET A 50 12.07 3.30 -8.24
CA MET A 50 13.23 2.45 -7.98
C MET A 50 13.01 1.05 -8.57
N ASN A 51 13.98 0.58 -9.38
CA ASN A 51 13.94 -0.78 -9.91
C ASN A 51 14.22 -1.81 -8.82
N VAL A 52 13.52 -2.94 -8.91
CA VAL A 52 13.73 -4.10 -8.03
C VAL A 52 14.27 -5.25 -8.89
N ASP A 53 15.52 -5.62 -8.68
CA ASP A 53 16.27 -6.60 -9.49
C ASP A 53 16.11 -8.05 -9.00
N GLN A 54 15.64 -8.25 -7.77
CA GLN A 54 15.39 -9.55 -7.15
C GLN A 54 14.11 -9.53 -6.35
N ASP A 55 13.45 -10.68 -6.21
CA ASP A 55 12.27 -10.81 -5.34
C ASP A 55 12.59 -10.36 -3.92
N ALA A 56 11.68 -9.61 -3.32
CA ALA A 56 11.72 -9.22 -1.92
C ALA A 56 10.38 -9.52 -1.24
N PHE A 57 10.45 -9.99 0.01
CA PHE A 57 9.28 -10.33 0.83
C PHE A 57 9.30 -9.48 2.10
N ILE A 58 8.48 -8.44 2.11
CA ILE A 58 8.52 -7.35 3.10
C ILE A 58 7.56 -7.63 4.24
N THR A 59 8.07 -7.63 5.47
CA THR A 59 7.29 -7.85 6.69
C THR A 59 7.09 -6.60 7.53
N LYS A 60 7.87 -5.55 7.25
CA LYS A 60 7.77 -4.28 7.98
C LYS A 60 8.07 -3.11 7.04
N ILE A 61 7.29 -2.05 7.19
CA ILE A 61 7.47 -0.77 6.49
C ILE A 61 7.55 0.32 7.55
N GLU A 62 8.62 1.09 7.56
CA GLU A 62 8.81 2.21 8.48
C GLU A 62 9.06 3.50 7.70
N THR A 63 8.42 4.58 8.13
CA THR A 63 8.63 5.90 7.54
C THR A 63 9.19 6.87 8.57
N SER A 64 10.09 7.75 8.15
CA SER A 64 10.51 8.90 8.95
C SER A 64 9.51 10.04 8.83
N ALA A 65 9.59 11.01 9.76
CA ALA A 65 8.86 12.27 9.62
C ALA A 65 9.34 13.01 8.36
N ALA A 66 8.42 13.47 7.56
CA ALA A 66 8.70 14.22 6.33
C ALA A 66 7.79 15.44 6.20
N PRO A 67 8.15 16.59 6.82
CA PRO A 67 7.40 17.83 6.71
C PRO A 67 7.12 18.17 5.25
N GLY A 68 5.91 18.67 4.95
CA GLY A 68 5.46 18.97 3.59
C GLY A 68 4.85 17.80 2.83
N VAL A 69 4.91 16.59 3.35
CA VAL A 69 4.14 15.44 2.81
C VAL A 69 2.75 15.47 3.42
N HIS A 70 1.72 15.75 2.62
CA HIS A 70 0.33 15.65 3.07
C HIS A 70 -0.10 14.19 3.15
N HIS A 71 0.12 13.42 2.07
CA HIS A 71 0.04 11.95 2.07
C HIS A 71 1.02 11.35 1.06
N GLN A 72 1.29 10.08 1.24
CA GLN A 72 2.19 9.30 0.38
C GLN A 72 1.64 7.89 0.18
N VAL A 73 1.84 7.35 -1.01
CA VAL A 73 1.46 6.00 -1.38
C VAL A 73 2.68 5.31 -1.99
N LEU A 74 3.06 4.17 -1.43
CA LEU A 74 4.08 3.28 -2.00
C LEU A 74 3.38 2.12 -2.69
N GLY A 75 3.68 1.90 -3.96
CA GLY A 75 3.15 0.81 -4.75
C GLY A 75 4.22 0.07 -5.55
N VAL A 76 3.80 -1.04 -6.15
CA VAL A 76 4.57 -1.83 -7.11
C VAL A 76 3.88 -1.76 -8.46
N THR A 77 4.64 -1.42 -9.51
CA THR A 77 4.14 -1.33 -10.88
C THR A 77 4.91 -2.26 -11.83
N ASP A 78 4.25 -2.72 -12.89
CA ASP A 78 4.88 -3.40 -14.03
C ASP A 78 5.26 -2.44 -15.16
N GLN A 79 4.86 -1.18 -15.05
CA GLN A 79 5.28 -0.14 -15.98
C GLN A 79 6.72 0.28 -15.68
N SER A 80 7.55 0.30 -16.73
CA SER A 80 8.93 0.75 -16.61
C SER A 80 9.05 2.20 -17.05
N GLU A 81 9.39 3.07 -16.11
CA GLU A 81 9.73 4.48 -16.36
C GLU A 81 11.14 4.77 -15.80
N PRO A 82 11.77 5.90 -16.16
CA PRO A 82 13.07 6.26 -15.62
C PRO A 82 13.11 6.27 -14.08
N GLU A 83 14.16 5.70 -13.50
CA GLU A 83 14.39 5.75 -12.05
C GLU A 83 14.63 7.19 -11.57
N GLY A 84 14.34 7.42 -10.30
CA GLY A 84 14.54 8.70 -9.64
C GLY A 84 13.26 9.51 -9.47
N ALA A 85 13.46 10.79 -9.12
CA ALA A 85 12.38 11.73 -8.85
C ALA A 85 11.83 12.34 -10.15
N SER A 86 10.50 12.47 -10.22
CA SER A 86 9.77 13.10 -11.33
C SER A 86 8.48 13.74 -10.82
N GLU A 87 7.80 14.50 -11.65
CA GLU A 87 6.39 14.85 -11.40
C GLU A 87 5.52 13.63 -11.69
N CYS A 88 4.46 13.46 -10.88
CA CYS A 88 3.50 12.38 -11.13
C CYS A 88 2.57 12.75 -12.30
N ALA A 89 2.30 11.77 -13.16
CA ALA A 89 1.34 11.94 -14.26
C ALA A 89 -0.12 12.02 -13.75
N SER A 90 -0.39 11.52 -12.55
CA SER A 90 -1.73 11.50 -11.93
C SER A 90 -1.62 11.81 -10.43
N PRO A 91 -2.62 12.47 -9.82
CA PRO A 91 -2.68 12.68 -8.38
C PRO A 91 -2.99 11.39 -7.59
N VAL A 92 -3.31 10.29 -8.25
CA VAL A 92 -3.60 8.99 -7.63
C VAL A 92 -2.83 7.90 -8.37
N LEU A 93 -2.21 6.97 -7.63
CA LEU A 93 -1.66 5.76 -8.22
C LEU A 93 -2.77 4.98 -8.93
N SER A 94 -2.46 4.40 -10.08
CA SER A 94 -3.45 3.74 -10.92
C SER A 94 -3.92 2.41 -10.32
N ALA A 95 -5.05 1.90 -10.80
CA ALA A 95 -5.58 0.59 -10.42
C ALA A 95 -4.70 -0.59 -10.89
N SER A 96 -3.75 -0.36 -11.80
CA SER A 96 -2.78 -1.36 -12.24
C SER A 96 -1.59 -1.53 -11.29
N GLU A 97 -1.46 -0.64 -10.30
CA GLU A 97 -0.41 -0.71 -9.30
C GLU A 97 -0.89 -1.46 -8.05
N SER A 98 -0.04 -2.33 -7.53
CA SER A 98 -0.31 -3.00 -6.25
C SER A 98 0.19 -2.12 -5.12
N TRP A 99 -0.70 -1.59 -4.30
CA TRP A 99 -0.33 -0.76 -3.17
C TRP A 99 0.29 -1.59 -2.05
N LEU A 100 1.33 -1.06 -1.43
CA LEU A 100 2.00 -1.65 -0.26
C LEU A 100 1.72 -0.84 1.01
N PHE A 101 1.64 0.48 0.88
CA PHE A 101 1.59 1.39 2.01
C PHE A 101 0.95 2.72 1.64
N VAL A 102 0.17 3.25 2.57
CA VAL A 102 -0.34 4.63 2.55
C VAL A 102 0.00 5.28 3.88
N GLY A 103 0.47 6.51 3.85
CA GLY A 103 0.85 7.28 5.05
C GLY A 103 0.81 8.78 4.83
N ASN A 104 1.18 9.53 5.85
CA ASN A 104 1.26 11.00 5.84
C ASN A 104 2.66 11.48 6.29
N SER A 105 2.76 12.73 6.73
CA SER A 105 4.01 13.35 7.22
C SER A 105 4.54 12.77 8.53
N SER A 106 3.73 12.03 9.27
CA SER A 106 4.10 11.46 10.58
C SER A 106 4.89 10.17 10.43
N PRO A 107 5.83 9.87 11.32
CA PRO A 107 6.48 8.58 11.37
C PRO A 107 5.43 7.47 11.56
N LEU A 108 5.57 6.39 10.80
CA LEU A 108 4.67 5.24 10.88
C LEU A 108 5.46 3.95 10.79
N ALA A 109 5.05 2.93 11.56
CA ALA A 109 5.57 1.57 11.47
C ALA A 109 4.42 0.59 11.22
N LEU A 110 4.39 0.03 10.02
CA LEU A 110 3.48 -1.04 9.62
C LEU A 110 4.23 -2.37 9.67
N ALA A 111 3.93 -3.21 10.66
CA ALA A 111 4.46 -4.58 10.74
C ALA A 111 3.38 -5.60 10.40
N MET A 112 3.70 -6.55 9.55
CA MET A 112 2.81 -7.66 9.20
C MET A 112 2.63 -8.62 10.38
N PRO A 113 1.57 -9.44 10.39
CA PRO A 113 1.50 -10.62 11.26
C PRO A 113 2.66 -11.59 11.02
N THR A 114 2.90 -12.51 11.95
CA THR A 114 3.93 -13.56 11.80
C THR A 114 3.74 -14.31 10.48
N ASP A 115 4.83 -14.55 9.78
CA ASP A 115 4.91 -15.27 8.48
C ASP A 115 4.07 -14.65 7.34
N VAL A 116 3.60 -13.42 7.50
CA VAL A 116 2.92 -12.66 6.44
C VAL A 116 3.88 -11.63 5.84
N ALA A 117 3.92 -11.54 4.52
CA ALA A 117 4.77 -10.58 3.81
C ALA A 117 4.10 -10.01 2.56
N TYR A 118 4.47 -8.80 2.15
CA TYR A 118 4.26 -8.33 0.79
C TYR A 118 5.32 -8.91 -0.13
N ARG A 119 4.93 -9.36 -1.31
CA ARG A 119 5.89 -9.73 -2.36
C ARG A 119 6.11 -8.55 -3.30
N ILE A 120 7.37 -8.21 -3.53
CA ILE A 120 7.82 -7.30 -4.57
C ILE A 120 8.60 -8.14 -5.58
N PRO A 121 8.04 -8.46 -6.76
CA PRO A 121 8.70 -9.33 -7.72
C PRO A 121 9.91 -8.65 -8.39
N ALA A 122 10.93 -9.43 -8.73
CA ALA A 122 12.03 -9.01 -9.58
C ALA A 122 11.53 -8.46 -10.93
N GLY A 123 12.20 -7.45 -11.44
CA GLY A 123 11.84 -6.78 -12.71
C GLY A 123 10.67 -5.80 -12.60
N ARG A 124 10.15 -5.55 -11.40
CA ARG A 124 9.16 -4.53 -11.11
C ARG A 124 9.81 -3.24 -10.63
N GLN A 125 9.03 -2.16 -10.62
CA GLN A 125 9.44 -0.90 -9.97
C GLN A 125 8.61 -0.66 -8.72
N LEU A 126 9.29 -0.20 -7.64
CA LEU A 126 8.63 0.55 -6.58
C LEU A 126 8.33 1.96 -7.09
N VAL A 127 7.13 2.43 -6.85
CA VAL A 127 6.71 3.80 -7.12
C VAL A 127 6.20 4.43 -5.82
N LEU A 128 6.86 5.50 -5.39
CA LEU A 128 6.42 6.35 -4.29
C LEU A 128 5.77 7.59 -4.90
N GLN A 129 4.48 7.75 -4.65
CA GLN A 129 3.75 8.98 -4.96
C GLN A 129 3.60 9.80 -3.68
N MET A 130 3.83 11.10 -3.78
CA MET A 130 3.73 12.04 -2.67
C MET A 130 2.85 13.22 -3.07
N HIS A 131 1.82 13.50 -2.29
CA HIS A 131 1.12 14.78 -2.32
C HIS A 131 1.88 15.73 -1.39
N LEU A 132 2.45 16.76 -1.95
CA LEU A 132 3.36 17.69 -1.29
C LEU A 132 2.70 19.06 -1.17
N PHE A 133 2.72 19.64 0.04
CA PHE A 133 2.15 20.94 0.31
C PHE A 133 2.97 21.72 1.35
N ASN A 134 3.29 22.97 1.05
CA ASN A 134 3.94 23.90 1.98
C ASN A 134 2.97 25.04 2.33
N PRO A 135 2.25 24.97 3.45
CA PRO A 135 1.36 26.05 3.89
C PRO A 135 2.10 27.25 4.50
N GLY A 136 3.42 27.14 4.70
CA GLY A 136 4.25 28.16 5.32
C GLY A 136 4.59 29.34 4.38
N ASP A 137 5.26 30.34 4.94
CA ASP A 137 5.71 31.57 4.27
C ASP A 137 7.20 31.53 3.85
N SER A 138 7.88 30.40 4.12
CA SER A 138 9.31 30.17 3.80
C SER A 138 9.47 28.89 3.00
N PRO A 139 10.52 28.77 2.14
CA PRO A 139 10.81 27.53 1.44
C PRO A 139 11.03 26.36 2.41
N LEU A 140 10.50 25.19 2.06
CA LEU A 140 10.61 23.96 2.82
C LEU A 140 11.45 22.94 2.05
N GLU A 141 12.50 22.42 2.69
CA GLU A 141 13.27 21.27 2.20
C GLU A 141 13.03 20.08 3.11
N SER A 142 12.78 18.91 2.53
CA SER A 142 12.50 17.71 3.28
C SER A 142 12.98 16.46 2.54
N THR A 143 13.15 15.36 3.29
CA THR A 143 13.53 14.06 2.78
C THR A 143 12.53 13.03 3.27
N VAL A 144 11.96 12.26 2.34
CA VAL A 144 11.18 11.07 2.65
C VAL A 144 12.13 9.88 2.68
N THR A 145 12.03 9.09 3.73
CA THR A 145 12.70 7.79 3.85
C THR A 145 11.69 6.74 4.24
N ILE A 146 11.64 5.64 3.47
CA ILE A 146 10.82 4.46 3.74
C ILE A 146 11.74 3.25 3.79
N ASP A 147 11.86 2.64 4.95
CA ASP A 147 12.61 1.41 5.19
C ASP A 147 11.67 0.20 5.09
N LEU A 148 12.08 -0.78 4.31
CA LEU A 148 11.34 -1.99 4.01
C LEU A 148 12.16 -3.18 4.52
N THR A 149 11.75 -3.80 5.63
CA THR A 149 12.44 -4.97 6.20
C THR A 149 11.89 -6.25 5.59
N GLY A 150 12.78 -7.07 5.05
CA GLY A 150 12.43 -8.31 4.36
C GLY A 150 12.71 -9.58 5.16
N ILE A 151 12.06 -10.67 4.74
CA ILE A 151 12.37 -12.04 5.18
C ILE A 151 12.69 -12.93 3.99
N ALA A 152 13.30 -14.10 4.26
CA ALA A 152 13.53 -15.10 3.23
C ALA A 152 12.20 -15.74 2.78
N GLU A 153 12.10 -16.06 1.49
CA GLU A 153 10.89 -16.61 0.87
C GLU A 153 10.36 -17.87 1.57
N ASP A 154 11.25 -18.74 2.05
CA ASP A 154 10.90 -20.00 2.76
C ASP A 154 10.26 -19.76 4.14
N LYS A 155 10.23 -18.52 4.63
CA LYS A 155 9.58 -18.09 5.87
C LYS A 155 8.21 -17.46 5.65
N VAL A 156 7.80 -17.28 4.39
CA VAL A 156 6.51 -16.67 4.06
C VAL A 156 5.41 -17.72 4.08
N GLY A 157 4.49 -17.59 5.03
CA GLY A 157 3.28 -18.43 5.13
C GLY A 157 2.10 -17.89 4.31
N ALA A 158 1.99 -16.55 4.19
CA ALA A 158 0.94 -15.91 3.39
C ALA A 158 1.41 -14.57 2.82
N LEU A 159 0.85 -14.18 1.67
CA LEU A 159 1.09 -12.85 1.09
C LEU A 159 0.02 -11.87 1.56
N ALA A 160 0.45 -10.66 1.93
CA ALA A 160 -0.44 -9.54 2.25
C ALA A 160 -0.85 -8.76 1.00
N GLN A 161 -1.96 -8.05 1.11
CA GLN A 161 -2.46 -7.12 0.11
C GLN A 161 -3.19 -5.96 0.78
N VAL A 162 -3.32 -4.85 0.05
CA VAL A 162 -4.06 -3.65 0.47
C VAL A 162 -5.30 -3.50 -0.40
N VAL A 163 -6.39 -3.03 0.21
CA VAL A 163 -7.58 -2.59 -0.50
C VAL A 163 -8.08 -1.28 0.09
N GLU A 164 -8.44 -0.33 -0.76
CA GLU A 164 -9.13 0.89 -0.39
C GLU A 164 -10.64 0.64 -0.47
N ALA A 165 -11.28 0.57 0.69
CA ALA A 165 -12.70 0.32 0.85
C ALA A 165 -13.42 1.61 1.24
N GLY A 166 -14.50 1.96 0.57
CA GLY A 166 -15.22 3.20 0.90
C GLY A 166 -16.19 3.66 -0.17
N SER A 167 -16.36 4.99 -0.29
CA SER A 167 -17.30 5.58 -1.23
C SER A 167 -16.74 6.83 -1.90
N VAL A 168 -16.98 6.94 -3.21
CA VAL A 168 -16.76 8.16 -4.01
C VAL A 168 -18.07 8.97 -4.18
N GLN A 169 -19.17 8.50 -3.63
CA GLN A 169 -20.46 9.19 -3.69
C GLN A 169 -20.58 10.19 -2.53
N ILE A 170 -19.74 11.21 -2.56
CA ILE A 170 -19.68 12.25 -1.53
C ILE A 170 -20.43 13.49 -2.05
N ASP A 171 -21.41 13.95 -1.27
CA ASP A 171 -22.15 15.17 -1.54
C ASP A 171 -22.48 15.86 -0.19
N LEU A 172 -21.73 16.88 0.15
CA LEU A 172 -21.80 17.59 1.42
C LEU A 172 -22.38 19.01 1.21
N PRO A 173 -23.67 19.22 1.48
CA PRO A 173 -24.27 20.57 1.40
C PRO A 173 -23.63 21.55 2.40
N PRO A 174 -23.60 22.85 2.08
CA PRO A 174 -23.05 23.86 2.99
C PRO A 174 -23.81 23.92 4.32
N GLY A 175 -23.08 23.99 5.42
CA GLY A 175 -23.65 24.13 6.78
C GLY A 175 -24.31 22.88 7.34
N GLU A 176 -24.24 21.74 6.67
CA GLU A 176 -24.92 20.51 7.09
C GLU A 176 -23.96 19.46 7.64
N ALA A 177 -24.49 18.60 8.52
CA ALA A 177 -23.88 17.35 8.94
C ALA A 177 -24.36 16.21 8.02
N THR A 178 -23.42 15.39 7.52
CA THR A 178 -23.72 14.31 6.57
C THR A 178 -22.91 13.07 6.92
N THR A 179 -23.52 11.88 6.88
CA THR A 179 -22.80 10.60 6.97
C THR A 179 -22.74 9.95 5.60
N ILE A 180 -21.53 9.60 5.16
CA ILE A 180 -21.28 8.85 3.93
C ILE A 180 -20.97 7.40 4.29
N HIS A 181 -21.58 6.46 3.57
CA HIS A 181 -21.37 5.03 3.76
C HIS A 181 -20.65 4.43 2.56
N GLY A 182 -19.66 3.59 2.83
CA GLY A 182 -18.96 2.75 1.86
C GLY A 182 -19.05 1.27 2.23
N LYS A 183 -18.85 0.41 1.24
CA LYS A 183 -18.89 -1.04 1.43
C LYS A 183 -17.98 -1.75 0.45
N CYS A 184 -17.18 -2.70 0.95
CA CYS A 184 -16.32 -3.57 0.16
C CYS A 184 -16.60 -5.04 0.48
N THR A 185 -16.62 -5.90 -0.55
CA THR A 185 -16.68 -7.35 -0.38
C THR A 185 -15.56 -8.00 -1.16
N LEU A 186 -14.85 -8.96 -0.57
CA LEU A 186 -13.76 -9.67 -1.22
C LEU A 186 -14.21 -11.05 -1.72
N ALA A 187 -13.51 -11.54 -2.75
CA ALA A 187 -13.88 -12.78 -3.45
C ALA A 187 -13.43 -14.07 -2.73
N ARG A 188 -12.70 -13.95 -1.62
CA ARG A 188 -12.17 -15.07 -0.80
C ARG A 188 -12.25 -14.74 0.68
N ASP A 189 -12.11 -15.78 1.51
CA ASP A 189 -11.87 -15.61 2.94
C ASP A 189 -10.52 -14.94 3.15
N VAL A 190 -10.48 -13.91 3.99
CA VAL A 190 -9.26 -13.17 4.36
C VAL A 190 -9.25 -12.86 5.84
N SER A 191 -8.10 -12.42 6.34
CA SER A 191 -7.94 -11.82 7.67
C SER A 191 -7.46 -10.39 7.52
N VAL A 192 -8.24 -9.43 8.01
CA VAL A 192 -7.87 -8.01 8.07
C VAL A 192 -7.08 -7.77 9.36
N PHE A 193 -5.89 -7.13 9.28
CA PHE A 193 -4.99 -6.94 10.43
C PHE A 193 -4.64 -5.48 10.73
N GLY A 194 -5.13 -4.58 9.93
CA GLY A 194 -4.95 -3.16 10.15
C GLY A 194 -5.68 -2.32 9.12
N LEU A 195 -5.89 -1.05 9.43
CA LEU A 195 -6.43 -0.07 8.50
C LEU A 195 -5.90 1.33 8.77
N LEU A 196 -5.90 2.15 7.73
CA LEU A 196 -5.72 3.58 7.82
C LEU A 196 -7.04 4.26 7.42
N PRO A 197 -7.70 5.02 8.33
CA PRO A 197 -8.84 5.84 7.97
C PRO A 197 -8.37 7.01 7.12
N HIS A 198 -9.09 7.34 6.06
CA HIS A 198 -8.76 8.46 5.18
C HIS A 198 -9.99 9.31 4.90
N MET A 199 -9.94 10.54 5.34
CA MET A 199 -10.87 11.66 5.07
C MET A 199 -10.04 12.92 4.91
N HIS A 200 -10.67 14.01 4.47
CA HIS A 200 -10.04 15.33 4.49
C HIS A 200 -10.59 16.21 5.64
N SER A 201 -10.50 17.51 5.51
CA SER A 201 -10.65 18.46 6.62
C SER A 201 -12.04 18.60 7.22
N LEU A 202 -13.10 18.20 6.50
CA LEU A 202 -14.48 18.28 7.00
C LEU A 202 -14.92 17.04 7.78
N GLY A 203 -14.08 15.98 7.79
CA GLY A 203 -14.35 14.75 8.53
C GLY A 203 -14.36 14.97 10.03
N THR A 204 -15.29 14.32 10.73
CA THR A 204 -15.46 14.43 12.20
C THR A 204 -15.37 13.09 12.91
N THR A 205 -15.88 12.01 12.31
CA THR A 205 -15.81 10.66 12.86
C THR A 205 -15.60 9.67 11.72
N PHE A 206 -14.78 8.66 11.97
CA PHE A 206 -14.57 7.54 11.07
C PHE A 206 -14.90 6.22 11.75
N GLN A 207 -15.64 5.35 11.07
CA GLN A 207 -15.97 4.01 11.52
C GLN A 207 -15.71 2.99 10.43
N ALA A 208 -15.19 1.81 10.81
CA ALA A 208 -15.07 0.65 9.93
C ALA A 208 -15.37 -0.63 10.70
N TRP A 209 -16.15 -1.54 10.09
CA TRP A 209 -16.53 -2.82 10.70
C TRP A 209 -16.75 -3.90 9.66
N VAL A 210 -16.57 -5.15 10.07
CA VAL A 210 -16.88 -6.34 9.28
C VAL A 210 -18.20 -6.93 9.79
N GLU A 211 -19.09 -7.28 8.87
CA GLU A 211 -20.31 -8.04 9.17
C GLU A 211 -20.15 -9.48 8.70
N ASN A 212 -20.35 -10.43 9.60
CA ASN A 212 -20.32 -11.87 9.30
C ASN A 212 -21.64 -12.51 9.78
N GLY A 213 -22.60 -12.59 8.90
CA GLY A 213 -23.96 -13.02 9.24
C GLY A 213 -24.62 -12.04 10.22
N THR A 214 -24.87 -12.48 11.45
CA THR A 214 -25.45 -11.64 12.52
C THR A 214 -24.40 -10.98 13.42
N GLU A 215 -23.11 -11.31 13.23
CA GLU A 215 -22.03 -10.77 14.03
C GLU A 215 -21.43 -9.53 13.36
N THR A 216 -21.19 -8.50 14.17
CA THR A 216 -20.49 -7.28 13.75
C THR A 216 -19.20 -7.14 14.54
N THR A 217 -18.08 -7.08 13.85
CA THR A 217 -16.78 -6.81 14.46
C THR A 217 -16.31 -5.41 14.09
N MET A 218 -16.28 -4.50 15.06
CA MET A 218 -15.76 -3.15 14.91
C MET A 218 -14.23 -3.21 14.77
N LEU A 219 -13.70 -2.65 13.68
CA LEU A 219 -12.28 -2.54 13.43
C LEU A 219 -11.73 -1.18 13.87
N TYR A 220 -12.53 -0.14 13.67
CA TYR A 220 -12.16 1.24 14.00
C TYR A 220 -13.40 2.08 14.30
N ASN A 221 -13.32 2.90 15.35
CA ASN A 221 -14.35 3.89 15.68
C ASN A 221 -13.71 5.02 16.51
N ALA A 222 -13.45 6.16 15.89
CA ALA A 222 -12.85 7.31 16.56
C ALA A 222 -13.20 8.62 15.88
N GLY A 223 -13.06 9.71 16.63
CA GLY A 223 -13.03 11.06 16.07
C GLY A 223 -11.92 11.19 15.04
N PHE A 224 -12.18 11.94 13.98
CA PHE A 224 -11.25 12.19 12.90
C PHE A 224 -10.77 13.64 12.97
N PHE A 225 -9.46 13.84 12.89
CA PHE A 225 -8.83 15.15 12.92
C PHE A 225 -7.92 15.30 11.69
N GLY A 226 -8.53 15.51 10.56
CA GLY A 226 -8.02 15.87 9.23
C GLY A 226 -6.60 15.41 8.87
N GLU A 227 -5.60 16.01 9.49
CA GLU A 227 -4.20 15.80 9.13
C GLU A 227 -3.50 14.67 9.93
N THR A 228 -4.11 14.15 11.00
CA THR A 228 -3.53 13.11 11.86
C THR A 228 -4.14 11.75 11.61
N GLN A 229 -4.09 11.30 10.36
CA GLN A 229 -4.52 9.95 10.01
C GLN A 229 -3.57 8.93 10.64
N GLN A 230 -4.08 8.13 11.57
CA GLN A 230 -3.30 7.15 12.29
C GLN A 230 -3.65 5.74 11.84
N PHE A 231 -2.61 4.99 11.51
CA PHE A 231 -2.76 3.57 11.24
C PHE A 231 -3.22 2.82 12.50
N ALA A 232 -4.34 2.11 12.39
CA ALA A 232 -4.85 1.24 13.44
C ALA A 232 -4.41 -0.20 13.17
N ARG A 233 -3.64 -0.78 14.11
CA ARG A 233 -3.26 -2.19 14.10
C ARG A 233 -4.09 -2.94 15.12
N PHE A 234 -4.57 -4.13 14.74
CA PHE A 234 -5.33 -5.02 15.62
C PHE A 234 -4.98 -6.48 15.34
N ALA A 235 -5.38 -7.38 16.24
CA ALA A 235 -5.30 -8.80 15.98
C ALA A 235 -6.10 -9.16 14.71
N PRO A 236 -5.60 -10.07 13.85
CA PRO A 236 -6.29 -10.39 12.60
C PRO A 236 -7.76 -10.77 12.80
N VAL A 237 -8.66 -10.09 12.11
CA VAL A 237 -10.11 -10.32 12.14
C VAL A 237 -10.50 -11.07 10.87
N ALA A 238 -11.14 -12.23 11.04
CA ALA A 238 -11.64 -13.02 9.92
C ALA A 238 -12.76 -12.27 9.17
N MET A 239 -12.61 -12.18 7.85
CA MET A 239 -13.60 -11.64 6.93
C MET A 239 -13.89 -12.72 5.88
N PRO A 240 -14.96 -13.51 6.03
CA PRO A 240 -15.35 -14.54 5.07
C PRO A 240 -15.65 -13.96 3.68
N LYS A 241 -15.51 -14.79 2.67
CA LYS A 241 -15.88 -14.46 1.29
C LYS A 241 -17.27 -13.81 1.23
N GLY A 242 -17.34 -12.63 0.63
CA GLY A 242 -18.58 -11.87 0.47
C GLY A 242 -19.08 -11.16 1.73
N ALA A 243 -18.45 -11.36 2.89
CA ALA A 243 -18.71 -10.55 4.07
C ALA A 243 -18.33 -9.09 3.78
N PRO A 244 -19.17 -8.11 4.14
CA PRO A 244 -18.84 -6.73 3.89
C PRO A 244 -17.88 -6.16 4.94
N LEU A 245 -16.85 -5.47 4.46
CA LEU A 245 -16.17 -4.41 5.19
C LEU A 245 -16.94 -3.12 4.95
N ASN A 246 -17.60 -2.61 5.97
CA ASN A 246 -18.37 -1.38 5.93
C ASN A 246 -17.53 -0.22 6.44
N VAL A 247 -17.81 0.97 5.89
CA VAL A 247 -17.17 2.24 6.26
C VAL A 247 -18.27 3.27 6.46
N ALA A 248 -18.15 4.10 7.50
CA ALA A 248 -18.97 5.29 7.69
C ALA A 248 -18.08 6.49 8.04
N CYS A 249 -18.27 7.58 7.32
CA CYS A 249 -17.56 8.82 7.48
C CYS A 249 -18.57 9.93 7.81
N ASP A 250 -18.43 10.53 8.99
CA ASP A 250 -19.25 11.67 9.38
C ASP A 250 -18.53 12.98 9.05
N TYR A 251 -19.27 13.92 8.49
CA TYR A 251 -18.78 15.25 8.09
C TYR A 251 -19.62 16.38 8.65
N VAL A 252 -18.99 17.51 8.84
CA VAL A 252 -19.67 18.78 9.04
C VAL A 252 -19.09 19.78 8.03
N ASN A 253 -19.86 20.11 6.99
CA ASN A 253 -19.44 21.08 6.01
C ASN A 253 -19.63 22.50 6.54
N SER A 254 -18.61 23.02 7.20
CA SER A 254 -18.60 24.40 7.74
C SER A 254 -18.36 25.50 6.68
N SER A 255 -18.14 25.12 5.42
CA SER A 255 -17.94 26.07 4.32
C SER A 255 -19.26 26.60 3.76
N SER A 256 -19.20 27.64 2.93
CA SER A 256 -20.33 28.19 2.21
C SER A 256 -20.61 27.51 0.87
N ALA A 257 -19.80 26.52 0.48
CA ALA A 257 -19.89 25.82 -0.79
C ALA A 257 -20.21 24.32 -0.57
N ARG A 258 -20.86 23.71 -1.57
CA ARG A 258 -21.04 22.26 -1.63
C ARG A 258 -19.68 21.60 -1.88
N VAL A 259 -19.36 20.53 -1.16
CA VAL A 259 -18.10 19.79 -1.30
C VAL A 259 -18.43 18.36 -1.76
N GLY A 260 -17.69 17.87 -2.74
CA GLY A 260 -17.81 16.54 -3.31
C GLY A 260 -16.55 15.71 -3.15
N TYR A 261 -16.55 14.52 -3.78
CA TYR A 261 -15.38 13.67 -3.87
C TYR A 261 -14.29 14.28 -4.76
N GLY A 262 -13.04 14.20 -4.31
CA GLY A 262 -11.89 14.55 -5.14
C GLY A 262 -10.55 14.46 -4.40
N PRO A 263 -9.42 14.50 -5.15
CA PRO A 263 -8.08 14.34 -4.60
C PRO A 263 -7.47 15.62 -4.01
N SER A 264 -8.10 16.78 -4.22
CA SER A 264 -7.62 18.04 -3.67
C SER A 264 -7.92 18.12 -2.18
N ALA A 265 -7.08 18.80 -1.41
CA ALA A 265 -7.32 19.09 0.01
C ALA A 265 -8.63 19.88 0.29
N ARG A 266 -9.26 20.44 -0.76
CA ARG A 266 -10.54 21.15 -0.69
C ARG A 266 -11.75 20.24 -0.99
N ASP A 267 -11.51 19.07 -1.55
CA ASP A 267 -12.50 18.02 -1.77
C ASP A 267 -12.57 17.13 -0.53
N GLU A 268 -13.38 16.07 -0.58
CA GLU A 268 -13.45 15.06 0.49
C GLU A 268 -13.30 13.64 -0.01
N MET A 269 -12.83 12.75 0.89
CA MET A 269 -12.69 11.32 0.68
C MET A 269 -13.27 10.55 1.87
N CYS A 270 -13.76 9.32 1.63
CA CYS A 270 -14.29 8.42 2.66
C CYS A 270 -13.77 7.01 2.42
N PHE A 271 -12.57 6.70 2.95
CA PHE A 271 -11.91 5.43 2.67
C PHE A 271 -11.28 4.80 3.92
N ALA A 272 -11.37 3.47 4.01
CA ALA A 272 -10.54 2.62 4.82
C ALA A 272 -9.48 1.97 3.92
N VAL A 273 -8.21 2.31 4.08
CA VAL A 273 -7.12 1.56 3.47
C VAL A 273 -6.88 0.34 4.35
N ALA A 274 -7.45 -0.80 3.97
CA ALA A 274 -7.43 -2.03 4.76
C ALA A 274 -6.31 -2.96 4.30
N TYR A 275 -5.61 -3.54 5.28
CA TYR A 275 -4.48 -4.45 5.12
C TYR A 275 -4.92 -5.85 5.48
N TYR A 276 -4.78 -6.80 4.55
CA TYR A 276 -5.30 -8.15 4.72
C TYR A 276 -4.38 -9.24 4.13
N TYR A 277 -4.63 -10.47 4.52
CA TYR A 277 -4.03 -11.67 3.94
C TYR A 277 -5.05 -12.83 3.97
N PRO A 278 -4.91 -13.90 3.14
CA PRO A 278 -3.99 -13.98 2.02
C PRO A 278 -4.38 -13.04 0.88
N ALA A 279 -3.40 -12.65 0.08
CA ALA A 279 -3.61 -11.87 -1.14
C ALA A 279 -4.55 -12.57 -2.12
N ILE A 280 -5.30 -11.80 -2.90
CA ILE A 280 -6.26 -12.29 -3.89
C ILE A 280 -5.78 -11.90 -5.28
N ASP A 281 -5.49 -12.91 -6.11
CA ASP A 281 -5.06 -12.68 -7.50
C ASP A 281 -6.12 -11.91 -8.28
N GLY A 282 -5.69 -10.87 -8.99
CA GLY A 282 -6.58 -10.02 -9.78
C GLY A 282 -7.41 -9.02 -8.96
N GLN A 283 -7.30 -8.99 -7.62
CA GLN A 283 -7.89 -7.95 -6.81
C GLN A 283 -7.10 -6.66 -6.98
N GLY A 284 -7.72 -5.64 -7.57
CA GLY A 284 -7.15 -4.31 -7.61
C GLY A 284 -7.18 -3.59 -6.26
N PRO A 285 -6.49 -2.46 -6.14
CA PRO A 285 -6.41 -1.71 -4.88
C PRO A 285 -7.73 -1.04 -4.49
N PHE A 286 -8.68 -0.91 -5.40
CA PHE A 286 -9.95 -0.21 -5.15
C PHE A 286 -11.12 -1.17 -5.00
N CYS A 287 -11.95 -0.94 -3.99
CA CYS A 287 -13.21 -1.62 -3.73
C CYS A 287 -14.23 -0.55 -3.27
N LEU A 288 -14.62 0.31 -4.20
CA LEU A 288 -15.41 1.52 -3.96
C LEU A 288 -16.85 1.35 -4.47
N LYS A 289 -17.81 1.93 -3.77
CA LYS A 289 -19.22 2.02 -4.20
C LYS A 289 -19.72 3.45 -4.18
#